data_d54d4e9ba52314201d2ed2414daaccd5
#
_entry.id   d54d4e9ba52314201d2ed2414daaccd5
#
_cell.length_a   1.000
_cell.length_b   1.000
_cell.length_c   1.000
_cell.angle_alpha   90.00
_cell.angle_beta   90.00
_cell.angle_gamma   90.00
#
_symmetry.space_group_name_H-M   'P 1'
#
loop_
_entity.id
_entity.type
_entity.pdbx_description
1 polymer ?
#
loop_
_entity_poly.entity_id
_entity_poly.type
_entity_poly.pdbx_seq_one_letter_code
_entity_poly.pdbx_strand_id
1 'polypeptide(L)'
;MPVHALWSAPRSRSTAFFRSMVERGDLLALHEPLEGLHFIGPLQIDGQTFESPQELLAWLVEDTSGRSVFLKETVNPPVQGSVVDDRRFLAEARHAFLIRRPEEIAASWFALEHDMRIFDTGPRLLHDLFVAVQNAGGHPPIVIDSQDLVANPAAAMAAYCAAVELPFIADALNWQPGQHSEWARSSRWHEDAATSSGFVAPARPDRHGLATHPEVARFSERHTPFYEELCRYRLDIPSAT
;
A
#
# COMPACT_ATOMS: atom_id res chain seq x y z
N MET A 1 -6.75 -14.51 14.15
CA MET A 1 -5.33 -14.07 13.97
C MET A 1 -5.34 -12.65 13.42
N PRO A 2 -4.29 -11.83 13.64
CA PRO A 2 -4.32 -10.43 13.20
C PRO A 2 -4.35 -10.30 11.66
N VAL A 3 -5.09 -9.31 11.19
CA VAL A 3 -5.11 -8.86 9.79
C VAL A 3 -4.35 -7.54 9.71
N HIS A 4 -3.39 -7.47 8.80
CA HIS A 4 -2.55 -6.30 8.55
C HIS A 4 -2.90 -5.75 7.17
N ALA A 5 -3.49 -4.56 7.12
CA ALA A 5 -3.91 -3.92 5.88
C ALA A 5 -2.98 -2.74 5.53
N LEU A 6 -2.31 -2.82 4.38
CA LEU A 6 -1.49 -1.73 3.83
C LEU A 6 -2.28 -0.98 2.75
N TRP A 7 -2.56 0.26 3.01
CA TRP A 7 -3.23 1.18 2.10
C TRP A 7 -2.23 2.11 1.44
N SER A 8 -2.35 2.32 0.15
CA SER A 8 -1.47 3.24 -0.57
C SER A 8 -2.19 3.98 -1.69
N ALA A 9 -1.72 5.17 -2.00
CA ALA A 9 -2.01 5.78 -3.30
C ALA A 9 -1.28 5.03 -4.41
N PRO A 10 -1.76 5.06 -5.66
CA PRO A 10 -1.03 4.54 -6.79
C PRO A 10 0.41 5.07 -6.84
N ARG A 11 1.35 4.29 -7.32
CA ARG A 11 2.77 4.68 -7.47
C ARG A 11 3.50 5.05 -6.17
N SER A 12 3.06 4.54 -5.02
CA SER A 12 3.66 4.80 -3.70
C SER A 12 4.71 3.78 -3.26
N ARG A 13 5.24 2.95 -4.16
CA ARG A 13 6.22 1.87 -3.87
C ARG A 13 5.65 0.71 -3.02
N SER A 14 4.35 0.59 -2.95
CA SER A 14 3.66 -0.43 -2.15
C SER A 14 3.96 -1.86 -2.63
N THR A 15 4.32 -2.06 -3.91
CA THR A 15 4.71 -3.39 -4.43
C THR A 15 6.02 -3.89 -3.83
N ALA A 16 7.01 -3.02 -3.61
CA ALA A 16 8.24 -3.39 -2.92
C ALA A 16 7.97 -3.74 -1.44
N PHE A 17 7.08 -2.99 -0.79
CA PHE A 17 6.62 -3.33 0.55
C PHE A 17 5.93 -4.70 0.57
N PHE A 18 4.98 -4.92 -0.33
CA PHE A 18 4.29 -6.20 -0.47
C PHE A 18 5.27 -7.35 -0.71
N ARG A 19 6.28 -7.14 -1.57
CA ARG A 19 7.32 -8.14 -1.83
C ARG A 19 8.04 -8.56 -0.55
N SER A 20 8.47 -7.62 0.27
CA SER A 20 9.09 -7.92 1.55
C SER A 20 8.15 -8.74 2.46
N MET A 21 6.84 -8.46 2.43
CA MET A 21 5.87 -9.23 3.22
C MET A 21 5.66 -10.66 2.68
N VAL A 22 5.79 -10.88 1.38
CA VAL A 22 5.80 -12.24 0.78
C VAL A 22 7.05 -13.01 1.19
N GLU A 23 8.23 -12.39 1.13
CA GLU A 23 9.51 -13.03 1.49
C GLU A 23 9.59 -13.48 2.95
N ARG A 24 8.76 -12.93 3.84
CA ARG A 24 8.66 -13.37 5.23
C ARG A 24 8.25 -14.84 5.35
N GLY A 25 7.30 -15.29 4.53
CA GLY A 25 6.81 -16.68 4.51
C GLY A 25 5.99 -17.12 5.73
N ASP A 26 5.76 -16.23 6.72
CA ASP A 26 5.06 -16.53 7.98
C ASP A 26 3.60 -16.05 8.02
N LEU A 27 3.10 -15.48 6.91
CA LEU A 27 1.73 -14.98 6.78
C LEU A 27 1.18 -15.20 5.36
N LEU A 28 -0.14 -15.12 5.24
CA LEU A 28 -0.80 -15.10 3.93
C LEU A 28 -0.75 -13.68 3.37
N ALA A 29 -0.07 -13.48 2.25
CA ALA A 29 0.03 -12.18 1.58
C ALA A 29 -0.96 -12.10 0.40
N LEU A 30 -1.82 -11.09 0.39
CA LEU A 30 -2.85 -10.85 -0.63
C LEU A 30 -2.58 -9.51 -1.32
N HIS A 31 -2.42 -9.55 -2.65
CA HIS A 31 -2.18 -8.37 -3.47
C HIS A 31 -3.47 -7.87 -4.11
N GLU A 32 -3.93 -6.72 -3.67
CA GLU A 32 -5.11 -6.00 -4.19
C GLU A 32 -6.36 -6.89 -4.31
N PRO A 33 -6.69 -7.66 -3.26
CA PRO A 33 -7.81 -8.60 -3.34
C PRO A 33 -9.16 -7.90 -3.48
N LEU A 34 -9.38 -6.74 -2.84
CA LEU A 34 -10.63 -5.98 -2.96
C LEU A 34 -10.77 -5.35 -4.34
N GLU A 35 -9.67 -4.78 -4.90
CA GLU A 35 -9.66 -4.29 -6.27
C GLU A 35 -9.95 -5.41 -7.26
N GLY A 36 -9.37 -6.60 -7.05
CA GLY A 36 -9.65 -7.79 -7.84
C GLY A 36 -11.12 -8.16 -7.86
N LEU A 37 -11.79 -8.16 -6.71
CA LEU A 37 -13.22 -8.45 -6.59
C LEU A 37 -14.10 -7.39 -7.27
N HIS A 38 -13.70 -6.12 -7.27
CA HIS A 38 -14.46 -5.06 -7.94
C HIS A 38 -14.35 -5.09 -9.46
N PHE A 39 -13.17 -5.42 -10.00
CA PHE A 39 -12.88 -5.17 -11.43
C PHE A 39 -12.58 -6.42 -12.25
N ILE A 40 -12.29 -7.55 -11.60
CA ILE A 40 -11.87 -8.77 -12.30
C ILE A 40 -12.89 -9.89 -12.09
N GLY A 41 -13.41 -10.07 -10.86
CA GLY A 41 -14.37 -11.09 -10.50
C GLY A 41 -13.96 -11.92 -9.29
N PRO A 42 -14.57 -13.10 -9.09
CA PRO A 42 -14.37 -13.93 -7.91
C PRO A 42 -12.90 -14.23 -7.62
N LEU A 43 -12.55 -14.22 -6.32
CA LEU A 43 -11.22 -14.49 -5.81
C LEU A 43 -11.20 -15.84 -5.11
N GLN A 44 -10.17 -16.64 -5.36
CA GLN A 44 -9.95 -17.89 -4.64
C GLN A 44 -8.77 -17.78 -3.68
N ILE A 45 -9.01 -18.14 -2.42
CA ILE A 45 -7.99 -18.23 -1.37
C ILE A 45 -8.17 -19.57 -0.67
N ASP A 46 -7.15 -20.44 -0.70
CA ASP A 46 -7.14 -21.75 -0.03
C ASP A 46 -8.36 -22.64 -0.35
N GLY A 47 -8.83 -22.59 -1.58
CA GLY A 47 -9.99 -23.40 -2.04
C GLY A 47 -11.35 -22.77 -1.71
N GLN A 48 -11.40 -21.66 -1.00
CA GLN A 48 -12.61 -20.87 -0.79
C GLN A 48 -12.74 -19.80 -1.88
N THR A 49 -13.94 -19.61 -2.39
CA THR A 49 -14.26 -18.58 -3.39
C THR A 49 -14.99 -17.43 -2.72
N PHE A 50 -14.54 -16.21 -2.99
CA PHE A 50 -15.17 -14.96 -2.56
C PHE A 50 -15.75 -14.26 -3.78
N GLU A 51 -17.02 -13.92 -3.73
CA GLU A 51 -17.76 -13.28 -4.82
C GLU A 51 -17.84 -11.76 -4.67
N SER A 52 -17.61 -11.26 -3.45
CA SER A 52 -17.74 -9.84 -3.10
C SER A 52 -16.69 -9.37 -2.09
N PRO A 53 -16.36 -8.05 -2.10
CA PRO A 53 -15.54 -7.46 -1.04
C PRO A 53 -16.07 -7.72 0.37
N GLN A 54 -17.39 -7.69 0.56
CA GLN A 54 -18.04 -7.90 1.86
C GLN A 54 -17.76 -9.30 2.40
N GLU A 55 -17.85 -10.33 1.56
CA GLU A 55 -17.51 -11.70 1.96
C GLU A 55 -16.05 -11.84 2.37
N LEU A 56 -15.14 -11.22 1.62
CA LEU A 56 -13.72 -11.23 1.95
C LEU A 56 -13.44 -10.48 3.27
N LEU A 57 -14.01 -9.29 3.45
CA LEU A 57 -13.84 -8.50 4.68
C LEU A 57 -14.39 -9.26 5.90
N ALA A 58 -15.55 -9.90 5.79
CA ALA A 58 -16.10 -10.73 6.85
C ALA A 58 -15.17 -11.90 7.20
N TRP A 59 -14.67 -12.63 6.20
CA TRP A 59 -13.72 -13.72 6.41
C TRP A 59 -12.41 -13.24 7.08
N LEU A 60 -11.88 -12.10 6.66
CA LEU A 60 -10.66 -11.53 7.24
C LEU A 60 -10.78 -11.28 8.74
N VAL A 61 -11.95 -10.87 9.24
CA VAL A 61 -12.16 -10.60 10.67
C VAL A 61 -12.69 -11.80 11.46
N GLU A 62 -13.34 -12.75 10.79
CA GLU A 62 -13.99 -13.89 11.48
C GLU A 62 -13.09 -15.12 11.54
N ASP A 63 -12.54 -15.55 10.42
CA ASP A 63 -11.77 -16.79 10.33
C ASP A 63 -10.75 -16.78 9.19
N THR A 64 -9.52 -16.51 9.50
CA THR A 64 -8.38 -16.64 8.58
C THR A 64 -7.70 -18.01 8.69
N SER A 65 -8.43 -19.04 9.11
CA SER A 65 -7.92 -20.40 9.32
C SER A 65 -6.68 -20.45 10.25
N GLY A 66 -6.66 -19.58 11.26
CA GLY A 66 -5.57 -19.50 12.24
C GLY A 66 -4.27 -18.90 11.71
N ARG A 67 -4.28 -18.21 10.55
CA ARG A 67 -3.10 -17.53 9.98
C ARG A 67 -3.21 -16.02 10.10
N SER A 68 -2.08 -15.36 10.27
CA SER A 68 -1.98 -13.92 10.07
C SER A 68 -2.07 -13.60 8.57
N VAL A 69 -2.84 -12.57 8.24
CA VAL A 69 -3.02 -12.13 6.85
C VAL A 69 -2.44 -10.74 6.68
N PHE A 70 -1.70 -10.53 5.60
CA PHE A 70 -1.30 -9.23 5.11
C PHE A 70 -1.99 -8.96 3.78
N LEU A 71 -2.75 -7.89 3.68
CA LEU A 71 -3.27 -7.42 2.40
C LEU A 71 -2.69 -6.05 2.06
N LYS A 72 -2.41 -5.86 0.79
CA LYS A 72 -1.98 -4.58 0.21
C LYS A 72 -3.02 -4.11 -0.79
N GLU A 73 -3.51 -2.89 -0.61
CA GLU A 73 -4.48 -2.27 -1.53
C GLU A 73 -4.01 -0.92 -2.07
N THR A 74 -4.34 -0.68 -3.31
CA THR A 74 -4.30 0.66 -3.89
C THR A 74 -5.68 1.28 -3.72
N VAL A 75 -5.74 2.42 -2.99
CA VAL A 75 -7.03 3.04 -2.67
C VAL A 75 -7.63 3.71 -3.89
N ASN A 76 -8.83 3.28 -4.24
CA ASN A 76 -9.70 3.87 -5.25
C ASN A 76 -11.14 3.96 -4.70
N PRO A 77 -12.07 4.71 -5.34
CA PRO A 77 -13.40 4.91 -4.77
C PRO A 77 -14.19 3.64 -4.45
N PRO A 78 -14.24 2.59 -5.31
CA PRO A 78 -14.90 1.33 -4.97
C PRO A 78 -14.29 0.61 -3.76
N VAL A 79 -12.96 0.49 -3.70
CA VAL A 79 -12.24 -0.15 -2.58
C VAL A 79 -12.49 0.62 -1.29
N GLN A 80 -12.34 1.95 -1.33
CA GLN A 80 -12.59 2.80 -0.16
C GLN A 80 -14.02 2.62 0.37
N GLY A 81 -15.02 2.65 -0.53
CA GLY A 81 -16.44 2.49 -0.16
C GLY A 81 -16.67 1.18 0.59
N SER A 82 -16.21 0.05 0.05
CA SER A 82 -16.37 -1.25 0.69
C SER A 82 -15.76 -1.29 2.10
N VAL A 83 -14.60 -0.68 2.29
CA VAL A 83 -13.89 -0.69 3.57
C VAL A 83 -14.52 0.24 4.59
N VAL A 84 -14.93 1.45 4.17
CA VAL A 84 -15.55 2.46 5.07
C VAL A 84 -16.91 1.99 5.58
N ASP A 85 -17.62 1.20 4.80
CA ASP A 85 -18.93 0.64 5.18
C ASP A 85 -18.79 -0.53 6.17
N ASP A 86 -17.62 -1.15 6.29
CA ASP A 86 -17.36 -2.26 7.23
C ASP A 86 -16.70 -1.77 8.52
N ARG A 87 -17.51 -1.36 9.48
CA ARG A 87 -17.05 -0.86 10.79
C ARG A 87 -16.25 -1.89 11.58
N ARG A 88 -16.55 -3.18 11.40
CA ARG A 88 -15.87 -4.25 12.11
C ARG A 88 -14.45 -4.40 11.60
N PHE A 89 -14.27 -4.45 10.29
CA PHE A 89 -12.94 -4.51 9.67
C PHE A 89 -12.10 -3.27 10.01
N LEU A 90 -12.70 -2.06 9.98
CA LEU A 90 -12.01 -0.83 10.38
C LEU A 90 -11.51 -0.87 11.84
N ALA A 91 -12.24 -1.51 12.74
CA ALA A 91 -11.88 -1.57 14.17
C ALA A 91 -10.91 -2.72 14.50
N GLU A 92 -11.04 -3.87 13.85
CA GLU A 92 -10.32 -5.09 14.22
C GLU A 92 -9.00 -5.28 13.45
N ALA A 93 -8.90 -4.78 12.20
CA ALA A 93 -7.67 -4.87 11.42
C ALA A 93 -6.62 -3.85 11.87
N ARG A 94 -5.34 -4.15 11.64
CA ARG A 94 -4.21 -3.23 11.85
C ARG A 94 -3.91 -2.51 10.54
N HIS A 95 -4.22 -1.23 10.50
CA HIS A 95 -4.12 -0.43 9.28
C HIS A 95 -2.82 0.35 9.22
N ALA A 96 -2.11 0.20 8.09
CA ALA A 96 -0.93 0.98 7.75
C ALA A 96 -1.17 1.76 6.45
N PHE A 97 -0.68 2.98 6.40
CA PHE A 97 -0.84 3.92 5.29
C PHE A 97 0.54 4.28 4.73
N LEU A 98 0.81 3.81 3.52
CA LEU A 98 2.06 4.13 2.83
C LEU A 98 1.87 5.39 2.00
N ILE A 99 2.49 6.48 2.46
CA ILE A 99 2.42 7.78 1.80
C ILE A 99 3.62 8.03 0.90
N ARG A 100 3.43 8.89 -0.08
CA ARG A 100 4.47 9.39 -0.98
C ARG A 100 4.15 10.82 -1.38
N ARG A 101 5.17 11.62 -1.63
CA ARG A 101 5.00 13.00 -2.11
C ARG A 101 4.15 13.04 -3.37
N PRO A 102 3.14 13.92 -3.43
CA PRO A 102 2.22 13.98 -4.58
C PRO A 102 2.91 14.25 -5.91
N GLU A 103 3.94 15.09 -5.93
CA GLU A 103 4.72 15.37 -7.13
C GLU A 103 5.46 14.14 -7.66
N GLU A 104 5.92 13.25 -6.76
CA GLU A 104 6.57 12.00 -7.16
C GLU A 104 5.56 10.96 -7.67
N ILE A 105 4.36 10.91 -7.08
CA ILE A 105 3.25 10.08 -7.55
C ILE A 105 2.89 10.50 -8.96
N ALA A 106 2.58 11.79 -9.15
CA ALA A 106 2.14 12.35 -10.43
C ALA A 106 3.20 12.17 -11.53
N ALA A 107 4.47 12.49 -11.24
CA ALA A 107 5.55 12.30 -12.20
C ALA A 107 5.75 10.81 -12.56
N SER A 108 5.61 9.90 -11.58
CA SER A 108 5.71 8.46 -11.83
C SER A 108 4.55 7.91 -12.63
N TRP A 109 3.34 8.44 -12.43
CA TRP A 109 2.17 8.06 -13.20
C TRP A 109 2.27 8.59 -14.63
N PHE A 110 2.54 9.89 -14.81
CA PHE A 110 2.60 10.54 -16.10
C PHE A 110 3.68 9.96 -17.03
N ALA A 111 4.76 9.42 -16.45
CA ALA A 111 5.79 8.73 -17.22
C ALA A 111 5.30 7.41 -17.87
N LEU A 112 4.25 6.79 -17.33
CA LEU A 112 3.68 5.53 -17.83
C LEU A 112 2.40 5.77 -18.63
N GLU A 113 1.56 6.67 -18.15
CA GLU A 113 0.27 7.03 -18.73
C GLU A 113 0.24 8.56 -18.86
N HIS A 114 0.27 9.08 -20.09
CA HIS A 114 0.21 10.53 -20.35
C HIS A 114 -1.19 11.13 -20.05
N ASP A 115 -2.01 10.37 -19.35
CA ASP A 115 -3.35 10.72 -18.92
C ASP A 115 -3.43 10.74 -17.40
N MET A 116 -3.87 11.86 -16.85
CA MET A 116 -3.95 12.08 -15.39
C MET A 116 -5.31 11.66 -14.80
N ARG A 117 -5.93 10.57 -15.29
CA ARG A 117 -7.14 9.97 -14.68
C ARG A 117 -7.00 9.59 -13.20
N ILE A 118 -5.77 9.64 -12.70
CA ILE A 118 -5.43 9.48 -11.27
C ILE A 118 -5.96 10.61 -10.37
N PHE A 119 -6.51 11.70 -10.93
CA PHE A 119 -6.88 12.89 -10.16
C PHE A 119 -7.89 12.62 -9.03
N ASP A 120 -8.76 11.64 -9.18
CA ASP A 120 -9.76 11.28 -8.18
C ASP A 120 -9.28 10.17 -7.23
N THR A 121 -8.03 9.74 -7.35
CA THR A 121 -7.34 8.81 -6.47
C THR A 121 -6.19 9.52 -5.76
N GLY A 122 -5.39 8.80 -5.00
CA GLY A 122 -4.19 9.37 -4.42
C GLY A 122 -4.35 9.83 -2.97
N PRO A 123 -3.49 10.77 -2.51
CA PRO A 123 -3.40 11.12 -1.09
C PRO A 123 -4.70 11.55 -0.43
N ARG A 124 -5.64 12.17 -1.15
CA ARG A 124 -6.94 12.56 -0.58
C ARG A 124 -7.76 11.34 -0.15
N LEU A 125 -7.94 10.35 -1.03
CA LEU A 125 -8.69 9.13 -0.68
C LEU A 125 -8.00 8.35 0.44
N LEU A 126 -6.66 8.34 0.42
CA LEU A 126 -5.86 7.70 1.46
C LEU A 126 -6.10 8.39 2.82
N HIS A 127 -6.13 9.72 2.85
CA HIS A 127 -6.44 10.52 4.02
C HIS A 127 -7.88 10.28 4.52
N ASP A 128 -8.86 10.29 3.62
CA ASP A 128 -10.26 10.05 3.99
C ASP A 128 -10.43 8.66 4.65
N LEU A 129 -9.73 7.63 4.14
CA LEU A 129 -9.72 6.29 4.74
C LEU A 129 -8.99 6.29 6.10
N PHE A 130 -7.87 7.02 6.22
CA PHE A 130 -7.16 7.17 7.50
C PHE A 130 -8.06 7.75 8.59
N VAL A 131 -8.82 8.79 8.27
CA VAL A 131 -9.80 9.41 9.19
C VAL A 131 -10.91 8.42 9.57
N ALA A 132 -11.39 7.61 8.62
CA ALA A 132 -12.38 6.57 8.91
C ALA A 132 -11.84 5.53 9.90
N VAL A 133 -10.61 5.06 9.72
CA VAL A 133 -9.92 4.13 10.64
C VAL A 133 -9.76 4.75 12.04
N GLN A 134 -9.31 6.01 12.12
CA GLN A 134 -9.20 6.70 13.42
C GLN A 134 -10.56 6.77 14.14
N ASN A 135 -11.62 7.09 13.41
CA ASN A 135 -12.97 7.21 13.97
C ASN A 135 -13.60 5.87 14.37
N ALA A 136 -13.13 4.76 13.82
CA ALA A 136 -13.60 3.44 14.22
C ALA A 136 -13.15 3.03 15.63
N GLY A 137 -12.09 3.66 16.16
CA GLY A 137 -11.66 3.50 17.55
C GLY A 137 -10.97 2.17 17.89
N GLY A 138 -10.47 1.46 16.87
CA GLY A 138 -9.71 0.22 17.04
C GLY A 138 -8.21 0.46 17.28
N HIS A 139 -7.36 -0.27 16.53
CA HIS A 139 -5.92 -0.06 16.56
C HIS A 139 -5.55 1.30 15.97
N PRO A 140 -4.59 2.05 16.55
CA PRO A 140 -4.11 3.29 15.96
C PRO A 140 -3.57 3.06 14.55
N PRO A 141 -3.98 3.86 13.56
CA PRO A 141 -3.44 3.74 12.20
C PRO A 141 -1.97 4.14 12.15
N ILE A 142 -1.19 3.44 11.35
CA ILE A 142 0.25 3.61 11.20
C ILE A 142 0.51 4.30 9.87
N VAL A 143 1.38 5.31 9.86
CA VAL A 143 1.78 5.99 8.62
C VAL A 143 3.26 5.79 8.37
N ILE A 144 3.61 5.42 7.13
CA ILE A 144 4.99 5.19 6.68
C ILE A 144 5.22 6.03 5.43
N ASP A 145 6.29 6.82 5.42
CA ASP A 145 6.69 7.51 4.18
C ASP A 145 7.54 6.56 3.31
N SER A 146 7.19 6.47 2.05
CA SER A 146 7.93 5.65 1.09
C SER A 146 9.37 6.12 0.84
N GLN A 147 9.72 7.35 1.23
CA GLN A 147 11.10 7.83 1.21
C GLN A 147 11.92 7.18 2.32
N ASP A 148 11.35 7.03 3.52
CA ASP A 148 12.02 6.36 4.64
C ASP A 148 12.29 4.89 4.32
N LEU A 149 11.35 4.22 3.64
CA LEU A 149 11.54 2.85 3.14
C LEU A 149 12.74 2.69 2.20
N VAL A 150 13.04 3.70 1.39
CA VAL A 150 14.16 3.66 0.46
C VAL A 150 15.45 4.14 1.12
N ALA A 151 15.36 5.13 2.01
CA ALA A 151 16.53 5.70 2.68
C ALA A 151 17.11 4.75 3.74
N ASN A 152 16.25 4.07 4.51
CA ASN A 152 16.64 3.12 5.54
C ASN A 152 15.63 1.96 5.65
N PRO A 153 15.64 1.01 4.69
CA PRO A 153 14.66 -0.07 4.63
C PRO A 153 14.58 -0.91 5.92
N ALA A 154 15.73 -1.19 6.51
CA ALA A 154 15.79 -2.01 7.71
C ALA A 154 15.12 -1.34 8.90
N ALA A 155 15.41 -0.06 9.14
CA ALA A 155 14.79 0.69 10.24
C ALA A 155 13.29 0.92 9.98
N ALA A 156 12.90 1.24 8.74
CA ALA A 156 11.50 1.45 8.38
C ALA A 156 10.66 0.18 8.56
N MET A 157 11.14 -0.95 8.06
CA MET A 157 10.42 -2.23 8.22
C MET A 157 10.45 -2.75 9.65
N ALA A 158 11.52 -2.52 10.41
CA ALA A 158 11.57 -2.85 11.83
C ALA A 158 10.56 -2.01 12.64
N ALA A 159 10.48 -0.69 12.38
CA ALA A 159 9.50 0.19 13.02
C ALA A 159 8.05 -0.22 12.68
N TYR A 160 7.78 -0.53 11.41
CA TYR A 160 6.48 -1.07 10.99
C TYR A 160 6.15 -2.36 11.73
N CYS A 161 7.05 -3.34 11.71
CA CYS A 161 6.83 -4.63 12.36
C CYS A 161 6.56 -4.48 13.86
N ALA A 162 7.30 -3.62 14.53
CA ALA A 162 7.08 -3.32 15.95
C ALA A 162 5.70 -2.70 16.20
N ALA A 163 5.28 -1.77 15.36
CA ALA A 163 3.99 -1.08 15.48
C ALA A 163 2.78 -1.99 15.22
N VAL A 164 2.92 -3.01 14.36
CA VAL A 164 1.86 -4.00 14.08
C VAL A 164 2.04 -5.32 14.85
N GLU A 165 2.98 -5.37 15.79
CA GLU A 165 3.28 -6.57 16.60
C GLU A 165 3.67 -7.80 15.78
N LEU A 166 4.44 -7.60 14.72
CA LEU A 166 5.07 -8.66 13.94
C LEU A 166 6.57 -8.76 14.29
N PRO A 167 7.17 -9.96 14.28
CA PRO A 167 8.62 -10.07 14.36
C PRO A 167 9.28 -9.45 13.13
N PHE A 168 10.37 -8.70 13.29
CA PHE A 168 11.16 -8.22 12.18
C PHE A 168 12.04 -9.35 11.62
N ILE A 169 11.98 -9.55 10.30
CA ILE A 169 12.78 -10.56 9.57
C ILE A 169 13.68 -9.83 8.58
N ALA A 170 14.96 -9.72 8.88
CA ALA A 170 15.90 -8.95 8.07
C ALA A 170 16.08 -9.55 6.65
N ASP A 171 16.05 -10.86 6.52
CA ASP A 171 16.21 -11.55 5.24
C ASP A 171 15.08 -11.21 4.25
N ALA A 172 13.89 -10.85 4.76
CA ALA A 172 12.75 -10.43 3.95
C ALA A 172 12.94 -9.07 3.25
N LEU A 173 14.02 -8.37 3.51
CA LEU A 173 14.38 -7.14 2.78
C LEU A 173 15.06 -7.40 1.44
N ASN A 174 15.46 -8.63 1.20
CA ASN A 174 16.19 -9.05 0.00
C ASN A 174 15.41 -10.14 -0.72
N TRP A 175 15.27 -10.01 -2.01
CA TRP A 175 14.57 -10.98 -2.86
C TRP A 175 15.25 -11.14 -4.22
N GLN A 176 14.94 -12.25 -4.91
CA GLN A 176 15.41 -12.45 -6.26
C GLN A 176 14.55 -11.67 -7.25
N PRO A 177 15.13 -10.95 -8.22
CA PRO A 177 14.36 -10.36 -9.30
C PRO A 177 13.49 -11.39 -10.00
N GLY A 178 12.29 -11.01 -10.36
CA GLY A 178 11.36 -11.88 -11.07
C GLY A 178 9.92 -11.37 -11.02
N GLN A 179 9.11 -11.89 -11.94
CA GLN A 179 7.66 -11.73 -11.90
C GLN A 179 7.06 -12.67 -10.84
N HIS A 180 6.00 -12.21 -10.19
CA HIS A 180 5.25 -12.98 -9.23
C HIS A 180 3.81 -13.19 -9.69
N SER A 181 3.27 -14.37 -9.35
CA SER A 181 1.88 -14.73 -9.63
C SER A 181 0.89 -13.76 -9.01
N GLU A 182 1.21 -13.23 -7.84
CA GLU A 182 0.36 -12.35 -7.04
C GLU A 182 -0.01 -11.04 -7.75
N TRP A 183 0.86 -10.53 -8.62
CA TRP A 183 0.58 -9.31 -9.41
C TRP A 183 0.72 -9.50 -10.93
N ALA A 184 0.63 -10.73 -11.42
CA ALA A 184 0.74 -11.03 -12.85
C ALA A 184 -0.28 -10.24 -13.69
N ARG A 185 -1.48 -10.00 -13.14
CA ARG A 185 -2.58 -9.29 -13.83
C ARG A 185 -2.31 -7.79 -14.01
N SER A 186 -1.43 -7.19 -13.21
CA SER A 186 -1.07 -5.77 -13.24
C SER A 186 0.42 -5.54 -13.50
N SER A 187 1.10 -6.51 -14.14
CA SER A 187 2.57 -6.57 -14.30
C SER A 187 3.20 -5.28 -14.85
N ARG A 188 2.53 -4.59 -15.79
CA ARG A 188 3.03 -3.32 -16.36
C ARG A 188 3.28 -2.21 -15.32
N TRP A 189 2.57 -2.26 -14.18
CA TRP A 189 2.73 -1.29 -13.10
C TRP A 189 3.83 -1.66 -12.12
N HIS A 190 4.37 -2.88 -12.24
CA HIS A 190 5.28 -3.49 -11.28
C HIS A 190 6.66 -3.85 -11.84
N GLU A 191 7.01 -3.34 -13.04
CA GLU A 191 8.29 -3.60 -13.70
C GLU A 191 9.49 -3.25 -12.82
N ASP A 192 9.45 -2.07 -12.15
CA ASP A 192 10.51 -1.65 -11.23
C ASP A 192 10.69 -2.64 -10.05
N ALA A 193 9.58 -3.14 -9.51
CA ALA A 193 9.62 -4.13 -8.43
C ALA A 193 10.08 -5.51 -8.91
N ALA A 194 9.67 -5.91 -10.12
CA ALA A 194 10.07 -7.18 -10.73
C ALA A 194 11.58 -7.24 -11.04
N THR A 195 12.20 -6.13 -11.36
CA THR A 195 13.64 -6.04 -11.66
C THR A 195 14.51 -5.76 -10.43
N SER A 196 13.90 -5.41 -9.28
CA SER A 196 14.61 -5.10 -8.05
C SER A 196 14.96 -6.35 -7.24
N SER A 197 15.98 -6.23 -6.37
CA SER A 197 16.37 -7.23 -5.38
C SER A 197 16.22 -6.75 -3.94
N GLY A 198 15.49 -5.64 -3.73
CA GLY A 198 15.28 -5.00 -2.43
C GLY A 198 14.60 -3.65 -2.60
N PHE A 199 14.53 -2.87 -1.52
CA PHE A 199 14.03 -1.50 -1.55
C PHE A 199 15.06 -0.57 -2.20
N VAL A 200 15.05 -0.50 -3.52
CA VAL A 200 15.98 0.33 -4.29
C VAL A 200 15.28 1.61 -4.73
N ALA A 201 15.97 2.75 -4.60
CA ALA A 201 15.55 3.95 -5.30
C ALA A 201 15.65 3.68 -6.81
N PRO A 202 14.56 3.76 -7.58
CA PRO A 202 14.66 3.59 -9.02
C PRO A 202 15.66 4.62 -9.55
N ALA A 203 16.54 4.19 -10.46
CA ALA A 203 17.39 5.10 -11.21
C ALA A 203 16.48 6.20 -11.78
N ARG A 204 16.69 7.44 -11.35
CA ARG A 204 15.82 8.55 -11.74
C ARG A 204 15.91 8.73 -13.25
N PRO A 205 14.87 8.41 -14.05
CA PRO A 205 14.78 9.08 -15.34
C PRO A 205 14.73 10.57 -15.03
N ASP A 206 15.26 11.38 -15.92
CA ASP A 206 15.27 12.84 -15.79
C ASP A 206 13.82 13.36 -15.67
N ARG A 207 13.33 13.43 -14.41
CA ARG A 207 11.97 13.87 -14.07
C ARG A 207 11.89 15.38 -13.88
N HIS A 208 13.00 16.10 -14.05
CA HIS A 208 13.01 17.57 -13.87
C HIS A 208 12.05 18.26 -14.84
N GLY A 209 11.91 17.77 -16.08
CA GLY A 209 10.90 18.28 -17.02
C GLY A 209 9.46 17.94 -16.65
N LEU A 210 9.22 16.82 -15.97
CA LEU A 210 7.87 16.39 -15.59
C LEU A 210 7.33 17.16 -14.37
N ALA A 211 8.19 17.57 -13.45
CA ALA A 211 7.76 18.35 -12.27
C ALA A 211 7.13 19.71 -12.65
N THR A 212 7.48 20.26 -13.80
CA THR A 212 6.94 21.52 -14.33
C THR A 212 5.72 21.31 -15.26
N HIS A 213 5.33 20.05 -15.54
CA HIS A 213 4.17 19.78 -16.37
C HIS A 213 2.88 20.25 -15.66
N PRO A 214 2.00 21.03 -16.34
CA PRO A 214 0.83 21.65 -15.69
C PRO A 214 -0.08 20.67 -14.94
N GLU A 215 -0.28 19.47 -15.49
CA GLU A 215 -1.12 18.46 -14.83
C GLU A 215 -0.47 17.85 -13.60
N VAL A 216 0.85 17.63 -13.65
CA VAL A 216 1.63 17.16 -12.48
C VAL A 216 1.60 18.21 -11.37
N ALA A 217 1.79 19.48 -11.72
CA ALA A 217 1.72 20.60 -10.77
C ALA A 217 0.32 20.69 -10.14
N ARG A 218 -0.75 20.62 -10.94
CA ARG A 218 -2.13 20.68 -10.45
C ARG A 218 -2.49 19.50 -9.54
N PHE A 219 -2.03 18.29 -9.88
CA PHE A 219 -2.20 17.12 -9.00
C PHE A 219 -1.49 17.35 -7.66
N SER A 220 -0.24 17.80 -7.72
CA SER A 220 0.58 18.05 -6.53
C SER A 220 -0.06 19.10 -5.63
N GLU A 221 -0.48 20.23 -6.18
CA GLU A 221 -1.16 21.29 -5.44
C GLU A 221 -2.42 20.79 -4.73
N ARG A 222 -3.24 20.00 -5.44
CA ARG A 222 -4.48 19.44 -4.88
C ARG A 222 -4.25 18.46 -3.73
N HIS A 223 -3.18 17.67 -3.79
CA HIS A 223 -2.97 16.55 -2.88
C HIS A 223 -1.94 16.79 -1.77
N THR A 224 -1.13 17.84 -1.87
CA THR A 224 -0.13 18.18 -0.85
C THR A 224 -0.71 18.37 0.54
N PRO A 225 -1.86 19.08 0.75
CA PRO A 225 -2.41 19.23 2.10
C PRO A 225 -2.72 17.91 2.80
N PHE A 226 -3.23 16.92 2.07
CA PHE A 226 -3.56 15.59 2.62
C PHE A 226 -2.30 14.78 2.94
N TYR A 227 -1.27 14.88 2.09
CA TYR A 227 0.02 14.26 2.36
C TYR A 227 0.67 14.87 3.60
N GLU A 228 0.69 16.20 3.73
CA GLU A 228 1.27 16.89 4.88
C GLU A 228 0.54 16.57 6.19
N GLU A 229 -0.78 16.39 6.14
CA GLU A 229 -1.54 15.97 7.30
C GLU A 229 -1.19 14.56 7.72
N LEU A 230 -1.13 13.60 6.80
CA LEU A 230 -0.71 12.23 7.08
C LEU A 230 0.74 12.17 7.59
N CYS A 231 1.64 13.02 7.10
CA CYS A 231 3.02 13.10 7.58
C CYS A 231 3.14 13.38 9.08
N ARG A 232 2.16 14.02 9.70
CA ARG A 232 2.17 14.30 11.16
C ARG A 232 2.04 13.04 12.00
N TYR A 233 1.54 11.96 11.42
CA TYR A 233 1.31 10.67 12.05
C TYR A 233 2.34 9.62 11.66
N ARG A 234 3.35 9.98 10.83
CA ARG A 234 4.34 9.02 10.36
C ARG A 234 5.18 8.47 11.51
N LEU A 235 5.55 7.21 11.38
CA LEU A 235 6.49 6.57 12.30
C LEU A 235 7.81 7.36 12.33
N ASP A 236 8.38 7.49 13.51
CA ASP A 236 9.73 8.02 13.69
C ASP A 236 10.75 6.94 13.30
N ILE A 237 11.42 7.17 12.18
CA ILE A 237 12.38 6.23 11.64
C ILE A 237 13.77 6.86 11.74
N PRO A 238 14.71 6.24 12.46
CA PRO A 238 16.07 6.76 12.58
C PRO A 238 16.71 6.97 11.21
N SER A 239 17.33 8.13 11.00
CA SER A 239 18.12 8.39 9.81
C SER A 239 19.24 7.36 9.66
N ALA A 240 19.55 6.96 8.44
CA ALA A 240 20.72 6.12 8.18
C ALA A 240 21.97 6.90 8.61
N THR A 241 22.74 6.33 9.53
CA THR A 241 24.03 6.85 9.98
C THR A 241 25.12 6.55 8.95
#